data_334b7cb127ef4342eeb56510b0aa6e8f
#
_entry.id   334b7cb127ef4342eeb56510b0aa6e8f
#
_cell.length_a   1.000
_cell.length_b   1.000
_cell.length_c   1.000
_cell.angle_alpha   90.00
_cell.angle_beta   90.00
_cell.angle_gamma   90.00
#
_symmetry.space_group_name_H-M   'P 1'
#
loop_
_entity.id
_entity.type
_entity.pdbx_description
1 polymer ?
#
loop_
_entity_poly.entity_id
_entity_poly.type
_entity_poly.pdbx_seq_one_letter_code
_entity_poly.pdbx_strand_id
1 'polypeptide(L)'
;MAWQIEFSPAADKALTKLGIDTQKRIVRFMRERVANMENPRSTGKALAGAVLSGLWRYRVGDYSILCNIEDKKIYILVVAIGHRRDVYKKW
;
A
#
# COMPACT_ATOMS: atom_id res chain seq x y z
N MET A 1 13.41 -11.98 6.56
CA MET A 1 12.11 -12.28 7.21
C MET A 1 11.00 -11.66 6.40
N ALA A 2 9.97 -12.41 6.09
CA ALA A 2 8.91 -11.89 5.22
C ALA A 2 7.83 -11.18 6.05
N TRP A 3 7.44 -10.00 5.59
CA TRP A 3 6.30 -9.26 6.17
C TRP A 3 5.01 -9.86 5.63
N GLN A 4 4.01 -9.98 6.48
CA GLN A 4 2.69 -10.42 6.06
C GLN A 4 1.95 -9.25 5.44
N ILE A 5 1.46 -9.43 4.21
CA ILE A 5 0.74 -8.39 3.47
C ILE A 5 -0.73 -8.76 3.41
N GLU A 6 -1.57 -7.85 3.85
CA GLU A 6 -3.03 -8.00 3.77
C GLU A 6 -3.63 -6.78 3.09
N PHE A 7 -4.74 -6.98 2.39
CA PHE A 7 -5.49 -5.90 1.76
C PHE A 7 -6.82 -5.73 2.49
N SER A 8 -7.10 -4.52 2.95
CA SER A 8 -8.39 -4.24 3.57
C SER A 8 -9.53 -4.46 2.56
N PRO A 9 -10.77 -4.63 3.01
CA PRO A 9 -11.91 -4.76 2.08
C PRO A 9 -12.00 -3.58 1.10
N ALA A 10 -11.76 -2.36 1.58
CA ALA A 10 -11.78 -1.17 0.73
C ALA A 10 -10.65 -1.18 -0.31
N ALA A 11 -9.45 -1.59 0.11
CA ALA A 11 -8.30 -1.69 -0.81
C ALA A 11 -8.53 -2.79 -1.85
N ASP A 12 -9.05 -3.93 -1.42
CA ASP A 12 -9.33 -5.04 -2.31
C ASP A 12 -10.38 -4.65 -3.35
N LYS A 13 -11.44 -3.96 -2.93
CA LYS A 13 -12.46 -3.46 -3.83
C LYS A 13 -11.88 -2.48 -4.85
N ALA A 14 -11.04 -1.55 -4.41
CA ALA A 14 -10.37 -0.61 -5.30
C ALA A 14 -9.47 -1.34 -6.30
N LEU A 15 -8.75 -2.35 -5.84
CA LEU A 15 -7.87 -3.15 -6.68
C LEU A 15 -8.64 -3.85 -7.80
N THR A 16 -9.80 -4.43 -7.50
CA THR A 16 -10.60 -5.16 -8.49
C THR A 16 -11.16 -4.28 -9.60
N LYS A 17 -11.20 -2.95 -9.39
CA LYS A 17 -11.65 -2.00 -10.41
C LYS A 17 -10.56 -1.63 -11.40
N LEU A 18 -9.33 -2.02 -11.14
CA LEU A 18 -8.20 -1.71 -12.01
C LEU A 18 -8.06 -2.78 -13.09
N GLY A 19 -7.36 -2.45 -14.18
CA GLY A 19 -7.04 -3.43 -15.21
C GLY A 19 -6.20 -4.56 -14.63
N ILE A 20 -6.32 -5.75 -15.22
CA ILE A 20 -5.69 -6.96 -14.67
C ILE A 20 -4.17 -6.83 -14.57
N ASP A 21 -3.54 -6.17 -15.54
CA ASP A 21 -2.09 -5.98 -15.51
C ASP A 21 -1.66 -5.08 -14.35
N THR A 22 -2.43 -4.03 -14.09
CA THR A 22 -2.18 -3.12 -12.98
C THR A 22 -2.37 -3.83 -11.65
N GLN A 23 -3.43 -4.64 -11.52
CA GLN A 23 -3.66 -5.46 -10.33
C GLN A 23 -2.46 -6.36 -10.05
N LYS A 24 -1.98 -7.05 -11.05
CA LYS A 24 -0.84 -7.96 -10.91
C LYS A 24 0.42 -7.22 -10.50
N ARG A 25 0.66 -6.04 -11.06
CA ARG A 25 1.83 -5.24 -10.72
C ARG A 25 1.80 -4.81 -9.26
N ILE A 26 0.66 -4.35 -8.79
CA ILE A 26 0.51 -3.88 -7.41
C ILE A 26 0.67 -5.03 -6.43
N VAL A 27 -0.02 -6.14 -6.66
CA VAL A 27 0.05 -7.31 -5.78
C VAL A 27 1.49 -7.86 -5.74
N ARG A 28 2.12 -7.97 -6.91
CA ARG A 28 3.49 -8.45 -7.00
C ARG A 28 4.46 -7.53 -6.26
N PHE A 29 4.30 -6.22 -6.44
CA PHE A 29 5.14 -5.25 -5.74
C PHE A 29 5.06 -5.43 -4.22
N MET A 30 3.85 -5.54 -3.69
CA MET A 30 3.65 -5.70 -2.26
C MET A 30 4.15 -7.05 -1.76
N ARG A 31 3.78 -8.13 -2.43
CA ARG A 31 4.06 -9.48 -1.93
C ARG A 31 5.47 -9.99 -2.23
N GLU A 32 6.09 -9.51 -3.31
CA GLU A 32 7.42 -9.96 -3.68
C GLU A 32 8.53 -8.99 -3.30
N ARG A 33 8.27 -7.67 -3.38
CA ARG A 33 9.27 -6.67 -3.03
C ARG A 33 9.15 -6.20 -1.60
N VAL A 34 8.01 -5.63 -1.24
CA VAL A 34 7.84 -5.04 0.10
C VAL A 34 7.91 -6.12 1.18
N ALA A 35 7.23 -7.23 0.97
CA ALA A 35 7.20 -8.31 1.96
C ALA A 35 8.58 -8.88 2.28
N ASN A 36 9.52 -8.82 1.33
CA ASN A 36 10.86 -9.37 1.50
C ASN A 36 11.90 -8.34 1.92
N MET A 37 11.52 -7.09 2.11
CA MET A 37 12.44 -6.06 2.59
C MET A 37 12.69 -6.24 4.09
N GLU A 38 13.93 -6.03 4.53
CA GLU A 38 14.22 -5.99 5.96
C GLU A 38 13.50 -4.81 6.61
N ASN A 39 13.53 -3.66 5.93
CA ASN A 39 12.86 -2.47 6.40
C ASN A 39 11.89 -1.99 5.32
N PRO A 40 10.57 -2.21 5.50
CA PRO A 40 9.59 -1.77 4.50
C PRO A 40 9.54 -0.26 4.32
N ARG A 41 10.15 0.51 5.23
CA ARG A 41 10.24 1.96 5.11
C ARG A 41 11.48 2.43 4.36
N SER A 42 12.26 1.52 3.79
CA SER A 42 13.41 1.88 2.98
C SER A 42 13.01 2.47 1.63
N THR A 43 11.76 2.28 1.22
CA THR A 43 11.20 2.92 0.03
C THR A 43 9.82 3.47 0.39
N GLY A 44 9.27 4.35 -0.45
CA GLY A 44 8.02 5.00 -0.18
C GLY A 44 8.20 6.26 0.66
N LYS A 45 7.11 6.78 1.18
CA LYS A 45 7.12 8.01 1.99
C LYS A 45 6.04 7.98 3.07
N ALA A 46 6.35 8.60 4.20
CA ALA A 46 5.37 8.84 5.24
C ALA A 46 4.38 9.92 4.79
N LEU A 47 3.12 9.77 5.18
CA LEU A 47 2.10 10.78 4.90
C LEU A 47 1.93 11.71 6.11
N ALA A 48 1.61 12.96 5.82
CA ALA A 48 1.37 13.98 6.82
C ALA A 48 -0.10 14.38 6.81
N GLY A 49 -0.53 15.10 7.86
CA GLY A 49 -1.90 15.54 8.02
C GLY A 49 -2.66 14.73 9.05
N ALA A 50 -3.71 15.32 9.63
CA ALA A 50 -4.41 14.73 10.75
C ALA A 50 -5.02 13.37 10.45
N VAL A 51 -5.56 13.19 9.22
CA VAL A 51 -6.25 11.95 8.84
C VAL A 51 -5.26 10.90 8.33
N LEU A 52 -4.23 11.33 7.62
CA LEU A 52 -3.29 10.43 6.95
C LEU A 52 -2.04 10.13 7.78
N SER A 53 -1.89 10.79 8.92
CA SER A 53 -0.73 10.62 9.80
C SER A 53 -0.60 9.16 10.22
N GLY A 54 0.62 8.63 10.14
CA GLY A 54 0.90 7.25 10.49
C GLY A 54 0.78 6.27 9.34
N LEU A 55 0.28 6.72 8.19
CA LEU A 55 0.23 5.87 7.01
C LEU A 55 1.51 6.00 6.19
N TRP A 56 1.84 4.94 5.48
CA TRP A 56 3.00 4.88 4.59
C TRP A 56 2.53 4.71 3.16
N ARG A 57 3.12 5.44 2.22
CA ARG A 57 2.72 5.39 0.83
C ARG A 57 3.79 4.73 -0.02
N TYR A 58 3.38 3.74 -0.82
CA TYR A 58 4.17 3.23 -1.92
C TYR A 58 3.56 3.70 -3.23
N ARG A 59 4.37 3.78 -4.26
CA ARG A 59 3.90 4.17 -5.59
C ARG A 59 4.26 3.10 -6.60
N VAL A 60 3.25 2.65 -7.36
CA VAL A 60 3.41 1.67 -8.44
C VAL A 60 2.79 2.28 -9.69
N GLY A 61 3.63 2.69 -10.66
CA GLY A 61 3.16 3.43 -11.83
C GLY A 61 2.47 4.71 -11.39
N ASP A 62 1.25 4.91 -11.84
CA ASP A 62 0.45 6.09 -11.50
C ASP A 62 -0.44 5.89 -10.27
N TYR A 63 -0.29 4.76 -9.58
CA TYR A 63 -1.13 4.43 -8.43
C TYR A 63 -0.36 4.59 -7.13
N SER A 64 -1.07 5.08 -6.11
CA SER A 64 -0.55 5.18 -4.76
C SER A 64 -1.20 4.10 -3.90
N ILE A 65 -0.38 3.46 -3.08
CA ILE A 65 -0.81 2.39 -2.19
C ILE A 65 -0.56 2.87 -0.76
N LEU A 66 -1.64 3.06 0.00
CA LEU A 66 -1.55 3.55 1.37
C LEU A 66 -1.58 2.37 2.33
N CYS A 67 -0.61 2.31 3.22
CA CYS A 67 -0.42 1.16 4.09
C CYS A 67 -0.26 1.58 5.54
N ASN A 68 -0.69 0.71 6.42
CA ASN A 68 -0.38 0.79 7.84
C ASN A 68 0.65 -0.30 8.15
N ILE A 69 1.83 0.12 8.61
CA ILE A 69 2.93 -0.80 8.92
C ILE A 69 2.96 -1.05 10.42
N GLU A 70 2.76 -2.29 10.82
CA GLU A 70 2.78 -2.69 12.22
C GLU A 70 4.04 -3.51 12.49
N ASP A 71 5.06 -2.86 13.04
CA ASP A 71 6.37 -3.46 13.24
C ASP A 71 6.35 -4.66 14.18
N LYS A 72 5.62 -4.55 15.28
CA LYS A 72 5.57 -5.62 16.27
C LYS A 72 4.96 -6.91 15.74
N LYS A 73 4.10 -6.80 14.74
CA LYS A 73 3.42 -7.97 14.14
C LYS A 73 4.08 -8.41 12.85
N ILE A 74 5.06 -7.67 12.37
CA ILE A 74 5.68 -7.88 11.05
C ILE A 74 4.57 -7.97 10.01
N TYR A 75 3.69 -6.97 9.99
CA TYR A 75 2.44 -7.00 9.27
C TYR A 75 2.21 -5.65 8.61
N ILE A 76 1.76 -5.68 7.37
CA ILE A 76 1.42 -4.50 6.59
C ILE A 76 0.01 -4.64 6.06
N LEU A 77 -0.86 -3.71 6.43
CA LEU A 77 -2.23 -3.67 5.94
C LEU A 77 -2.33 -2.58 4.87
N VAL A 78 -2.69 -2.98 3.65
CA VAL A 78 -2.98 -2.03 2.58
C VAL A 78 -4.39 -1.51 2.82
N VAL A 79 -4.51 -0.21 3.13
CA VAL A 79 -5.79 0.39 3.49
C VAL A 79 -6.47 1.12 2.34
N ALA A 80 -5.71 1.57 1.35
CA ALA A 80 -6.28 2.27 0.20
C ALA A 80 -5.38 2.12 -1.02
N ILE A 81 -5.99 2.07 -2.20
CA ILE A 81 -5.30 2.04 -3.48
C ILE A 81 -6.07 2.97 -4.41
N GLY A 82 -5.36 3.84 -5.10
CA GLY A 82 -5.99 4.73 -6.07
C GLY A 82 -4.98 5.45 -6.90
N HIS A 83 -5.47 6.15 -7.94
CA HIS A 83 -4.62 6.99 -8.74
C HIS A 83 -3.95 8.02 -7.83
N ARG A 84 -2.68 8.34 -8.10
CA ARG A 84 -1.87 9.20 -7.23
C ARG A 84 -2.52 10.52 -6.85
N ARG A 85 -3.45 11.03 -7.68
CA ARG A 85 -4.16 12.28 -7.40
C ARG A 85 -5.49 12.05 -6.68
N ASP A 86 -6.11 10.90 -6.88
CA ASP A 86 -7.47 10.64 -6.41
C ASP A 86 -7.55 9.91 -5.09
N VAL A 87 -6.50 9.16 -4.74
CA VAL A 87 -6.49 8.37 -3.51
C VAL A 87 -6.67 9.25 -2.26
N TYR A 88 -6.18 10.48 -2.31
CA TYR A 88 -6.26 11.40 -1.18
C TYR A 88 -7.61 12.10 -1.03
N LYS A 89 -8.42 12.11 -2.08
CA LYS A 89 -9.71 12.80 -2.05
C LYS A 89 -10.75 12.12 -1.16
N LYS A 90 -10.52 10.88 -0.81
CA LYS A 90 -11.43 10.09 0.02
C LYS A 90 -11.15 10.26 1.52
N TRP A 91 -10.16 11.05 1.85
CA TRP A 91 -9.72 11.25 3.24
C TRP A 91 -9.93 12.73 3.68
#